data_3b7e8d917bd160adf2e9410878665663
#
_entry.id   3b7e8d917bd160adf2e9410878665663
#
_cell.length_a   1.000
_cell.length_b   1.000
_cell.length_c   1.000
_cell.angle_alpha   90.00
_cell.angle_beta   90.00
_cell.angle_gamma   90.00
#
_symmetry.space_group_name_H-M   'P 1'
#
loop_
_entity.id
_entity.type
_entity.pdbx_description
1 polymer ?
#
loop_
_entity_poly.entity_id
_entity_poly.type
_entity_poly.pdbx_seq_one_letter_code
_entity_poly.pdbx_strand_id
1 'polypeptide(L)'
;MKIGAWNYTKCNLYSPKECVDHWKELGFSFMLSSVSNDTKEDNQYILDTLKECEKAGIKLIVVNKCFLNFSLEEVGETLYEEKVREYSRIYNAYSSFGGIFICDEPHAADFPCLKKACSIVSKYAKPFVNFLAINAVVGCCGWDNVNENQYLDMIEDLIKNHGLAFVSYDYYLQCDINFNQKGIDDYFYNLMKFGELARKNYVPFVVTNLSVGHWFYREPTLDDIRWQLSTSLALGATNNLWFFLYEREIESSYRNAPIDLFKRKTEGFYYLKREDYCISLHSNELEGYEFKQALFIKDKNYSDDELGIEIKARNKGNIIVSSFVKFNEIALAIVNNEQKEVEALEINYKGNSNLYYFAPGQMYVIKG
;
A
#
# COMPACT_ATOMS: atom_id res chain seq x y z
N MET A 1 0.72 -10.94 -0.97
CA MET A 1 0.43 -9.49 -0.83
C MET A 1 -0.80 -9.17 -1.68
N LYS A 2 -1.77 -8.44 -1.14
CA LYS A 2 -2.95 -7.98 -1.88
C LYS A 2 -2.62 -6.64 -2.54
N ILE A 3 -3.11 -6.40 -3.77
CA ILE A 3 -2.79 -5.21 -4.54
C ILE A 3 -4.07 -4.48 -4.91
N GLY A 4 -4.03 -3.16 -4.87
CA GLY A 4 -5.10 -2.25 -5.25
C GLY A 4 -4.55 -0.88 -5.65
N ALA A 5 -5.43 0.08 -5.86
CA ALA A 5 -5.04 1.44 -6.19
C ALA A 5 -6.04 2.49 -5.67
N TRP A 6 -5.55 3.73 -5.57
CA TRP A 6 -6.38 4.91 -5.47
C TRP A 6 -7.09 5.15 -6.80
N ASN A 7 -8.38 5.40 -6.75
CA ASN A 7 -9.17 5.63 -7.95
C ASN A 7 -9.26 7.12 -8.30
N TYR A 8 -9.63 7.97 -7.39
CA TYR A 8 -9.82 9.42 -7.55
C TYR A 8 -10.75 9.87 -8.70
N THR A 9 -11.36 8.95 -9.46
CA THR A 9 -12.29 9.34 -10.53
C THR A 9 -13.62 9.82 -9.97
N LYS A 10 -14.31 10.65 -10.73
CA LYS A 10 -15.73 10.94 -10.51
C LYS A 10 -16.57 9.71 -10.87
N CYS A 11 -17.71 9.54 -10.19
CA CYS A 11 -18.60 8.39 -10.40
C CYS A 11 -19.17 8.23 -11.82
N ASN A 12 -19.04 9.18 -12.70
CA ASN A 12 -19.58 9.12 -14.08
C ASN A 12 -18.53 9.10 -15.18
N LEU A 13 -17.23 9.07 -14.84
CA LEU A 13 -16.18 9.12 -15.86
C LEU A 13 -16.02 7.79 -16.59
N TYR A 14 -16.15 6.68 -15.88
CA TYR A 14 -16.13 5.31 -16.40
C TYR A 14 -17.39 4.59 -15.93
N SER A 15 -17.90 3.63 -16.68
CA SER A 15 -18.92 2.73 -16.13
C SER A 15 -18.31 1.82 -15.05
N PRO A 16 -19.10 1.35 -14.08
CA PRO A 16 -18.64 0.39 -13.07
C PRO A 16 -17.93 -0.83 -13.68
N LYS A 17 -18.48 -1.35 -14.78
CA LYS A 17 -17.89 -2.49 -15.49
C LYS A 17 -16.53 -2.18 -16.09
N GLU A 18 -16.36 -1.02 -16.75
CA GLU A 18 -15.05 -0.60 -17.32
C GLU A 18 -13.98 -0.51 -16.21
N CYS A 19 -14.32 0.10 -15.07
CA CYS A 19 -13.41 0.18 -13.94
C CYS A 19 -12.99 -1.22 -13.47
N VAL A 20 -13.95 -2.10 -13.22
CA VAL A 20 -13.69 -3.44 -12.70
C VAL A 20 -12.94 -4.31 -13.70
N ASP A 21 -13.19 -4.16 -15.02
CA ASP A 21 -12.42 -4.84 -16.06
C ASP A 21 -10.94 -4.43 -16.04
N HIS A 22 -10.63 -3.13 -15.84
CA HIS A 22 -9.24 -2.66 -15.68
C HIS A 22 -8.59 -3.27 -14.42
N TRP A 23 -9.27 -3.24 -13.29
CA TRP A 23 -8.74 -3.76 -12.01
C TRP A 23 -8.50 -5.27 -12.08
N LYS A 24 -9.40 -6.00 -12.71
CA LYS A 24 -9.25 -7.43 -12.95
C LYS A 24 -8.06 -7.74 -13.87
N GLU A 25 -7.86 -6.94 -14.93
CA GLU A 25 -6.74 -7.13 -15.85
C GLU A 25 -5.38 -6.87 -15.18
N LEU A 26 -5.33 -5.95 -14.19
CA LEU A 26 -4.16 -5.68 -13.37
C LEU A 26 -3.95 -6.70 -12.24
N GLY A 27 -4.92 -7.60 -12.00
CA GLY A 27 -4.85 -8.58 -10.92
C GLY A 27 -5.14 -7.99 -9.54
N PHE A 28 -5.80 -6.83 -9.49
CA PHE A 28 -6.12 -6.19 -8.20
C PHE A 28 -7.13 -7.01 -7.41
N SER A 29 -6.93 -7.06 -6.11
CA SER A 29 -7.78 -7.78 -5.17
C SER A 29 -8.64 -6.86 -4.29
N PHE A 30 -8.30 -5.57 -4.25
CA PHE A 30 -9.11 -4.55 -3.59
C PHE A 30 -8.89 -3.18 -4.26
N MET A 31 -9.83 -2.27 -4.09
CA MET A 31 -9.77 -0.91 -4.65
C MET A 31 -10.42 0.10 -3.72
N LEU A 32 -9.97 1.35 -3.78
CA LEU A 32 -10.78 2.47 -3.35
C LEU A 32 -11.77 2.82 -4.47
N SER A 33 -13.02 3.14 -4.12
CA SER A 33 -14.04 3.51 -5.11
C SER A 33 -13.77 4.87 -5.75
N SER A 34 -14.50 5.19 -6.81
CA SER A 34 -14.69 6.58 -7.22
C SER A 34 -15.25 7.39 -6.05
N VAL A 35 -14.97 8.71 -6.04
CA VAL A 35 -15.41 9.60 -4.97
C VAL A 35 -16.89 9.95 -5.17
N SER A 36 -17.75 9.50 -4.26
CA SER A 36 -19.17 9.85 -4.21
C SER A 36 -19.36 11.20 -3.49
N ASN A 37 -20.21 12.07 -4.06
CA ASN A 37 -20.65 13.31 -3.42
C ASN A 37 -21.98 13.14 -2.65
N ASP A 38 -22.38 11.93 -2.35
CA ASP A 38 -23.61 11.57 -1.65
C ASP A 38 -24.90 11.92 -2.46
N THR A 39 -24.78 12.05 -3.78
CA THR A 39 -25.95 12.19 -4.66
C THR A 39 -26.60 10.83 -4.92
N LYS A 40 -27.85 10.82 -5.34
CA LYS A 40 -28.56 9.57 -5.67
C LYS A 40 -27.86 8.82 -6.80
N GLU A 41 -27.38 9.54 -7.80
CA GLU A 41 -26.67 9.00 -8.96
C GLU A 41 -25.32 8.39 -8.55
N ASP A 42 -24.53 9.10 -7.75
CA ASP A 42 -23.24 8.61 -7.23
C ASP A 42 -23.44 7.38 -6.36
N ASN A 43 -24.45 7.38 -5.50
CA ASN A 43 -24.75 6.25 -4.63
C ASN A 43 -25.19 5.01 -5.44
N GLN A 44 -25.99 5.20 -6.50
CA GLN A 44 -26.32 4.11 -7.42
C GLN A 44 -25.06 3.58 -8.14
N TYR A 45 -24.18 4.46 -8.57
CA TYR A 45 -22.89 4.09 -9.18
C TYR A 45 -22.03 3.21 -8.22
N ILE A 46 -21.95 3.57 -6.95
CA ILE A 46 -21.23 2.78 -5.93
C ILE A 46 -21.86 1.37 -5.79
N LEU A 47 -23.20 1.28 -5.76
CA LEU A 47 -23.87 -0.01 -5.68
C LEU A 47 -23.61 -0.88 -6.91
N ASP A 48 -23.65 -0.30 -8.10
CA ASP A 48 -23.34 -1.02 -9.34
C ASP A 48 -21.86 -1.44 -9.39
N THR A 49 -20.95 -0.62 -8.85
CA THR A 49 -19.52 -0.97 -8.72
C THR A 49 -19.33 -2.12 -7.73
N LEU A 50 -19.99 -2.12 -6.59
CA LEU A 50 -19.97 -3.23 -5.62
C LEU A 50 -20.42 -4.55 -6.27
N LYS A 51 -21.49 -4.49 -7.07
CA LYS A 51 -22.02 -5.64 -7.79
C LYS A 51 -21.03 -6.20 -8.83
N GLU A 52 -20.36 -5.33 -9.60
CA GLU A 52 -19.33 -5.77 -10.56
C GLU A 52 -18.08 -6.31 -9.83
N CYS A 53 -17.66 -5.68 -8.74
CA CYS A 53 -16.59 -6.16 -7.87
C CYS A 53 -16.87 -7.54 -7.28
N GLU A 54 -18.12 -7.80 -6.87
CA GLU A 54 -18.52 -9.10 -6.36
C GLU A 54 -18.33 -10.22 -7.39
N LYS A 55 -18.74 -9.97 -8.65
CA LYS A 55 -18.51 -10.90 -9.77
C LYS A 55 -17.04 -11.15 -10.05
N ALA A 56 -16.19 -10.13 -9.80
CA ALA A 56 -14.75 -10.20 -10.04
C ALA A 56 -13.94 -10.71 -8.85
N GLY A 57 -14.54 -10.86 -7.66
CA GLY A 57 -13.84 -11.23 -6.43
C GLY A 57 -12.98 -10.11 -5.84
N ILE A 58 -13.24 -8.84 -6.21
CA ILE A 58 -12.48 -7.66 -5.77
C ILE A 58 -13.20 -7.03 -4.57
N LYS A 59 -12.45 -6.62 -3.53
CA LYS A 59 -13.00 -5.85 -2.41
C LYS A 59 -12.99 -4.37 -2.72
N LEU A 60 -14.08 -3.66 -2.40
CA LEU A 60 -14.22 -2.23 -2.60
C LEU A 60 -14.25 -1.50 -1.26
N ILE A 61 -13.31 -0.61 -1.02
CA ILE A 61 -13.32 0.36 0.07
C ILE A 61 -14.06 1.59 -0.46
N VAL A 62 -15.21 1.89 0.12
CA VAL A 62 -16.07 2.98 -0.38
C VAL A 62 -15.55 4.32 0.08
N VAL A 63 -15.40 5.24 -0.89
CA VAL A 63 -15.05 6.65 -0.68
C VAL A 63 -16.29 7.50 -0.94
N ASN A 64 -16.91 8.01 0.12
CA ASN A 64 -18.05 8.90 0.03
C ASN A 64 -17.83 10.08 0.97
N LYS A 65 -18.06 11.29 0.48
CA LYS A 65 -17.85 12.52 1.26
C LYS A 65 -18.60 12.54 2.59
N CYS A 66 -19.78 11.91 2.66
CA CYS A 66 -20.55 11.87 3.90
C CYS A 66 -19.93 11.03 5.03
N PHE A 67 -18.86 10.23 4.73
CA PHE A 67 -18.16 9.40 5.71
C PHE A 67 -16.81 9.97 6.14
N LEU A 68 -16.34 11.02 5.48
CA LEU A 68 -15.07 11.64 5.85
C LEU A 68 -15.17 12.28 7.24
N ASN A 69 -14.05 12.29 7.96
CA ASN A 69 -14.02 12.77 9.34
C ASN A 69 -14.57 14.19 9.50
N PHE A 70 -14.27 15.10 8.55
CA PHE A 70 -14.78 16.46 8.58
C PHE A 70 -16.32 16.54 8.44
N SER A 71 -16.95 15.58 7.76
CA SER A 71 -18.41 15.53 7.66
C SER A 71 -19.07 15.24 9.01
N LEU A 72 -18.39 14.53 9.91
CA LEU A 72 -18.84 14.36 11.29
C LEU A 72 -18.93 15.70 12.02
N GLU A 73 -17.95 16.60 11.81
CA GLU A 73 -17.98 17.95 12.42
C GLU A 73 -19.08 18.81 11.85
N GLU A 74 -19.36 18.69 10.56
CA GLU A 74 -20.41 19.47 9.88
C GLU A 74 -21.82 19.07 10.30
N VAL A 75 -22.11 17.76 10.40
CA VAL A 75 -23.49 17.27 10.61
C VAL A 75 -23.76 16.80 12.05
N GLY A 76 -22.72 16.59 12.86
CA GLY A 76 -22.81 16.07 14.23
C GLY A 76 -22.93 14.54 14.31
N GLU A 77 -22.60 13.98 15.49
CA GLU A 77 -22.44 12.53 15.70
C GLU A 77 -23.70 11.72 15.35
N THR A 78 -24.88 12.21 15.74
CA THR A 78 -26.16 11.48 15.55
C THR A 78 -26.45 11.26 14.07
N LEU A 79 -26.41 12.33 13.27
CA LEU A 79 -26.71 12.25 11.84
C LEU A 79 -25.63 11.49 11.07
N TYR A 80 -24.35 11.69 11.46
CA TYR A 80 -23.24 10.93 10.89
C TYR A 80 -23.41 9.43 11.14
N GLU A 81 -23.73 9.02 12.37
CA GLU A 81 -23.93 7.60 12.70
C GLU A 81 -25.15 7.01 11.97
N GLU A 82 -26.24 7.77 11.84
CA GLU A 82 -27.41 7.34 11.06
C GLU A 82 -27.06 7.05 9.60
N LYS A 83 -26.30 7.95 8.95
CA LYS A 83 -25.81 7.75 7.58
C LYS A 83 -24.90 6.52 7.47
N VAL A 84 -23.89 6.41 8.33
CA VAL A 84 -22.97 5.26 8.34
C VAL A 84 -23.74 3.95 8.49
N ARG A 85 -24.68 3.87 9.41
CA ARG A 85 -25.52 2.69 9.66
C ARG A 85 -26.37 2.33 8.45
N GLU A 86 -27.05 3.31 7.86
CA GLU A 86 -27.93 3.11 6.71
C GLU A 86 -27.16 2.58 5.51
N TYR A 87 -26.09 3.26 5.11
CA TYR A 87 -25.27 2.86 3.97
C TYR A 87 -24.56 1.52 4.22
N SER A 88 -24.00 1.32 5.40
CA SER A 88 -23.35 0.03 5.73
C SER A 88 -24.32 -1.13 5.66
N ARG A 89 -25.57 -0.95 6.06
CA ARG A 89 -26.61 -1.98 5.91
C ARG A 89 -26.83 -2.36 4.44
N ILE A 90 -26.80 -1.37 3.54
CA ILE A 90 -26.97 -1.60 2.10
C ILE A 90 -25.72 -2.27 1.52
N TYR A 91 -24.53 -1.74 1.85
CA TYR A 91 -23.25 -2.23 1.30
C TYR A 91 -22.90 -3.64 1.80
N ASN A 92 -23.24 -3.99 3.04
CA ASN A 92 -23.02 -5.34 3.59
C ASN A 92 -23.83 -6.45 2.90
N ALA A 93 -24.80 -6.09 2.04
CA ALA A 93 -25.47 -7.04 1.18
C ALA A 93 -24.57 -7.58 0.04
N TYR A 94 -23.43 -6.91 -0.22
CA TYR A 94 -22.45 -7.29 -1.25
C TYR A 94 -21.21 -7.90 -0.60
N SER A 95 -20.85 -9.10 -1.01
CA SER A 95 -19.61 -9.75 -0.53
C SER A 95 -18.33 -8.98 -0.90
N SER A 96 -18.40 -8.09 -1.89
CA SER A 96 -17.32 -7.21 -2.33
C SER A 96 -17.07 -6.02 -1.40
N PHE A 97 -17.97 -5.68 -0.48
CA PHE A 97 -17.75 -4.57 0.43
C PHE A 97 -16.55 -4.82 1.34
N GLY A 98 -15.55 -3.94 1.27
CA GLY A 98 -14.27 -4.05 1.97
C GLY A 98 -14.12 -3.12 3.18
N GLY A 99 -14.89 -2.03 3.22
CA GLY A 99 -14.81 -1.01 4.28
C GLY A 99 -15.17 0.39 3.79
N ILE A 100 -14.98 1.36 4.67
CA ILE A 100 -15.26 2.79 4.45
C ILE A 100 -13.97 3.59 4.64
N PHE A 101 -13.65 4.43 3.66
CA PHE A 101 -12.56 5.39 3.73
C PHE A 101 -12.99 6.62 4.52
N ILE A 102 -12.19 7.00 5.53
CA ILE A 102 -12.53 8.08 6.47
C ILE A 102 -11.67 9.31 6.28
N CYS A 103 -10.36 9.13 6.10
CA CYS A 103 -9.43 10.25 6.04
C CYS A 103 -8.17 9.90 5.26
N ASP A 104 -7.65 10.91 4.54
CA ASP A 104 -6.34 10.92 3.92
C ASP A 104 -5.45 11.92 4.64
N GLU A 105 -4.27 11.51 5.03
CA GLU A 105 -3.23 12.35 5.64
C GLU A 105 -3.74 13.27 6.79
N PRO A 106 -4.40 12.72 7.84
CA PRO A 106 -4.91 13.53 8.94
C PRO A 106 -3.79 14.33 9.61
N HIS A 107 -4.06 15.61 9.93
CA HIS A 107 -3.22 16.43 10.79
C HIS A 107 -3.51 16.19 12.28
N ALA A 108 -2.64 16.68 13.17
CA ALA A 108 -2.82 16.51 14.62
C ALA A 108 -4.19 17.00 15.13
N ALA A 109 -4.68 18.10 14.56
CA ALA A 109 -5.99 18.68 14.90
C ALA A 109 -7.17 17.77 14.51
N ASP A 110 -6.99 16.88 13.53
CA ASP A 110 -8.08 16.02 13.04
C ASP A 110 -8.31 14.80 13.95
N PHE A 111 -7.33 14.40 14.76
CA PHE A 111 -7.38 13.16 15.56
C PHE A 111 -8.58 13.07 16.51
N PRO A 112 -9.01 14.14 17.22
CA PRO A 112 -10.21 14.05 18.06
C PRO A 112 -11.46 13.66 17.26
N CYS A 113 -11.66 14.26 16.09
CA CYS A 113 -12.75 13.92 15.21
C CYS A 113 -12.58 12.53 14.56
N LEU A 114 -11.36 12.22 14.12
CA LEU A 114 -11.02 10.93 13.52
C LEU A 114 -11.28 9.75 14.46
N LYS A 115 -10.96 9.87 15.77
CA LYS A 115 -11.27 8.86 16.79
C LYS A 115 -12.76 8.58 16.86
N LYS A 116 -13.58 9.63 16.86
CA LYS A 116 -15.05 9.48 16.88
C LYS A 116 -15.56 8.84 15.59
N ALA A 117 -15.09 9.30 14.43
CA ALA A 117 -15.48 8.75 13.14
C ALA A 117 -15.11 7.27 13.04
N CYS A 118 -13.87 6.87 13.40
CA CYS A 118 -13.46 5.48 13.47
C CYS A 118 -14.34 4.65 14.40
N SER A 119 -14.61 5.14 15.62
CA SER A 119 -15.48 4.46 16.58
C SER A 119 -16.90 4.24 16.06
N ILE A 120 -17.47 5.21 15.36
CA ILE A 120 -18.80 5.08 14.78
C ILE A 120 -18.78 4.09 13.62
N VAL A 121 -17.85 4.25 12.67
CA VAL A 121 -17.77 3.38 11.49
C VAL A 121 -17.49 1.95 11.88
N SER A 122 -16.61 1.70 12.87
CA SER A 122 -16.24 0.34 13.31
C SER A 122 -17.40 -0.51 13.84
N LYS A 123 -18.51 0.13 14.25
CA LYS A 123 -19.74 -0.59 14.64
C LYS A 123 -20.44 -1.28 13.46
N TYR A 124 -20.22 -0.81 12.23
CA TYR A 124 -20.98 -1.19 11.03
C TYR A 124 -20.12 -1.66 9.87
N ALA A 125 -18.87 -1.18 9.77
CA ALA A 125 -17.95 -1.45 8.68
C ALA A 125 -16.48 -1.35 9.16
N LYS A 126 -15.53 -1.69 8.29
CA LYS A 126 -14.10 -1.51 8.55
C LYS A 126 -13.68 -0.08 8.21
N PRO A 127 -13.21 0.73 9.17
CA PRO A 127 -12.66 2.05 8.89
C PRO A 127 -11.28 1.92 8.22
N PHE A 128 -11.02 2.77 7.23
CA PHE A 128 -9.75 2.89 6.54
C PHE A 128 -9.27 4.34 6.61
N VAL A 129 -8.02 4.53 7.04
CA VAL A 129 -7.33 5.83 7.10
C VAL A 129 -5.96 5.65 6.48
N ASN A 130 -5.54 6.60 5.63
CA ASN A 130 -4.18 6.68 5.13
C ASN A 130 -3.42 7.75 5.90
N PHE A 131 -2.24 7.43 6.44
CA PHE A 131 -1.47 8.32 7.31
C PHE A 131 -0.29 8.94 6.57
N LEU A 132 0.11 10.12 7.01
CA LEU A 132 1.38 10.74 6.63
C LEU A 132 2.55 9.87 7.08
N ALA A 133 3.62 9.90 6.32
CA ALA A 133 4.90 9.33 6.74
C ALA A 133 5.45 10.05 8.00
N ILE A 134 6.19 9.34 8.85
CA ILE A 134 6.76 9.89 10.09
C ILE A 134 7.59 11.14 9.83
N ASN A 135 8.38 11.13 8.76
CA ASN A 135 9.24 12.26 8.39
C ASN A 135 8.45 13.49 7.90
N ALA A 136 7.21 13.33 7.49
CA ALA A 136 6.31 14.43 7.14
C ALA A 136 5.58 15.01 8.37
N VAL A 137 5.63 14.32 9.50
CA VAL A 137 4.99 14.73 10.75
C VAL A 137 5.99 15.38 11.70
N VAL A 138 7.10 14.72 11.98
CA VAL A 138 8.07 15.16 12.99
C VAL A 138 8.75 16.46 12.57
N GLY A 139 8.49 17.53 13.32
CA GLY A 139 9.05 18.87 13.07
C GLY A 139 8.36 19.68 11.98
N CYS A 140 7.19 19.23 11.48
CA CYS A 140 6.42 19.94 10.45
C CYS A 140 5.31 20.83 11.04
N CYS A 141 4.93 21.86 10.27
CA CYS A 141 3.84 22.76 10.63
C CYS A 141 2.51 21.98 10.81
N GLY A 142 1.77 22.28 11.85
CA GLY A 142 0.54 21.56 12.19
C GLY A 142 0.74 20.32 13.06
N TRP A 143 2.01 19.97 13.36
CA TRP A 143 2.38 18.87 14.23
C TRP A 143 3.29 19.34 15.39
N ASP A 144 3.11 20.57 15.86
CA ASP A 144 3.95 21.19 16.88
C ASP A 144 4.02 20.32 18.13
N ASN A 145 5.26 20.03 18.54
CA ASN A 145 5.59 19.19 19.70
C ASN A 145 5.18 17.70 19.65
N VAL A 146 4.78 17.18 18.48
CA VAL A 146 4.56 15.74 18.31
C VAL A 146 5.86 15.08 17.88
N ASN A 147 6.37 14.17 18.68
CA ASN A 147 7.49 13.32 18.31
C ASN A 147 7.00 12.00 17.70
N GLU A 148 7.92 11.21 17.15
CA GLU A 148 7.64 9.94 16.49
C GLU A 148 6.81 8.98 17.36
N ASN A 149 7.23 8.75 18.62
CA ASN A 149 6.54 7.82 19.50
C ASN A 149 5.11 8.27 19.77
N GLN A 150 4.91 9.56 20.01
CA GLN A 150 3.58 10.14 20.20
C GLN A 150 2.70 9.95 18.96
N TYR A 151 3.26 10.14 17.77
CA TYR A 151 2.52 9.93 16.52
C TYR A 151 2.10 8.46 16.35
N LEU A 152 3.02 7.53 16.53
CA LEU A 152 2.73 6.10 16.46
C LEU A 152 1.74 5.65 17.55
N ASP A 153 1.85 6.21 18.76
CA ASP A 153 0.88 5.96 19.86
C ASP A 153 -0.53 6.46 19.50
N MET A 154 -0.64 7.61 18.81
CA MET A 154 -1.94 8.12 18.34
C MET A 154 -2.60 7.17 17.33
N ILE A 155 -1.81 6.57 16.42
CA ILE A 155 -2.30 5.58 15.47
C ILE A 155 -2.64 4.26 16.17
N GLU A 156 -1.81 3.83 17.11
CA GLU A 156 -2.07 2.62 17.91
C GLU A 156 -3.37 2.74 18.72
N ASP A 157 -3.65 3.93 19.25
CA ASP A 157 -4.91 4.22 19.97
C ASP A 157 -6.13 4.07 19.03
N LEU A 158 -6.04 4.54 17.79
CA LEU A 158 -7.10 4.32 16.78
C LEU A 158 -7.36 2.83 16.55
N ILE A 159 -6.31 2.01 16.50
CA ILE A 159 -6.45 0.56 16.30
C ILE A 159 -7.09 -0.09 17.53
N LYS A 160 -6.54 0.15 18.73
CA LYS A 160 -6.93 -0.53 19.97
C LYS A 160 -8.28 -0.12 20.49
N ASN A 161 -8.58 1.18 20.42
CA ASN A 161 -9.73 1.76 21.11
C ASN A 161 -10.83 2.28 20.18
N HIS A 162 -10.54 2.46 18.89
CA HIS A 162 -11.48 3.06 17.93
C HIS A 162 -11.74 2.18 16.70
N GLY A 163 -11.20 0.95 16.67
CA GLY A 163 -11.52 -0.08 15.69
C GLY A 163 -10.94 0.15 14.29
N LEU A 164 -9.87 0.95 14.15
CA LEU A 164 -9.16 1.09 12.88
C LEU A 164 -8.66 -0.28 12.41
N ALA A 165 -9.00 -0.64 11.17
CA ALA A 165 -8.83 -2.01 10.68
C ALA A 165 -7.54 -2.25 9.90
N PHE A 166 -6.75 -1.20 9.62
CA PHE A 166 -5.53 -1.25 8.80
C PHE A 166 -4.53 -0.23 9.31
N VAL A 167 -3.23 -0.48 9.11
CA VAL A 167 -2.19 0.55 9.12
C VAL A 167 -1.84 0.85 7.68
N SER A 168 -2.11 2.07 7.22
CA SER A 168 -1.80 2.54 5.86
C SER A 168 -1.06 3.86 5.92
N TYR A 169 -0.01 4.01 5.09
CA TYR A 169 0.69 5.28 4.91
C TYR A 169 1.21 5.38 3.48
N ASP A 170 1.62 6.57 3.10
CA ASP A 170 2.29 6.85 1.83
C ASP A 170 3.62 7.59 2.00
N TYR A 171 4.53 7.33 1.05
CA TYR A 171 5.82 8.00 0.97
C TYR A 171 6.41 7.81 -0.43
N TYR A 172 6.93 8.90 -1.05
CA TYR A 172 7.32 8.88 -2.46
C TYR A 172 8.72 9.43 -2.76
N LEU A 173 9.48 9.91 -1.77
CA LEU A 173 10.83 10.48 -1.97
C LEU A 173 11.87 9.49 -2.50
N GLN A 174 11.59 8.17 -2.45
CA GLN A 174 12.37 7.15 -3.17
C GLN A 174 12.31 7.33 -4.70
N CYS A 175 11.31 8.07 -5.21
CA CYS A 175 11.14 8.44 -6.61
C CYS A 175 11.43 9.92 -6.88
N ASP A 176 12.24 10.60 -6.05
CA ASP A 176 12.70 11.98 -6.29
C ASP A 176 13.38 12.08 -7.66
N ILE A 177 13.11 13.17 -8.38
CA ILE A 177 13.73 13.44 -9.70
C ILE A 177 15.25 13.59 -9.61
N ASN A 178 15.73 14.17 -8.51
CA ASN A 178 17.12 14.16 -8.13
C ASN A 178 17.34 13.02 -7.15
N PHE A 179 18.18 12.05 -7.50
CA PHE A 179 18.48 10.93 -6.59
C PHE A 179 18.74 11.46 -5.16
N ASN A 180 17.98 10.93 -4.21
CA ASN A 180 17.99 11.38 -2.82
C ASN A 180 18.17 10.18 -1.89
N GLN A 181 19.43 9.96 -1.44
CA GLN A 181 19.74 8.85 -0.52
C GLN A 181 18.93 8.94 0.77
N LYS A 182 18.77 10.17 1.32
CA LYS A 182 17.94 10.36 2.51
C LYS A 182 16.48 9.94 2.26
N GLY A 183 15.94 10.21 1.06
CA GLY A 183 14.58 9.76 0.69
C GLY A 183 14.47 8.25 0.69
N ILE A 184 15.52 7.53 0.26
CA ILE A 184 15.54 6.06 0.32
C ILE A 184 15.64 5.56 1.76
N ASP A 185 16.49 6.17 2.57
CA ASP A 185 16.67 5.80 3.99
C ASP A 185 15.35 6.04 4.77
N ASP A 186 14.70 7.18 4.54
CA ASP A 186 13.40 7.52 5.13
C ASP A 186 12.28 6.56 4.65
N TYR A 187 12.30 6.13 3.38
CA TYR A 187 11.37 5.12 2.87
C TYR A 187 11.45 3.82 3.66
N PHE A 188 12.66 3.27 3.85
CA PHE A 188 12.85 2.06 4.63
C PHE A 188 12.53 2.26 6.10
N TYR A 189 12.85 3.42 6.65
CA TYR A 189 12.52 3.76 8.03
C TYR A 189 11.01 3.70 8.29
N ASN A 190 10.21 4.33 7.43
CA ASN A 190 8.76 4.29 7.51
C ASN A 190 8.22 2.86 7.34
N LEU A 191 8.71 2.10 6.35
CA LEU A 191 8.32 0.70 6.15
C LEU A 191 8.51 -0.15 7.41
N MET A 192 9.66 0.01 8.09
CA MET A 192 9.95 -0.74 9.31
C MET A 192 9.03 -0.34 10.45
N LYS A 193 8.85 0.97 10.69
CA LYS A 193 8.08 1.49 11.83
C LYS A 193 6.58 1.21 11.72
N PHE A 194 5.98 1.52 10.58
CA PHE A 194 4.56 1.21 10.35
C PHE A 194 4.31 -0.30 10.26
N GLY A 195 5.25 -1.06 9.69
CA GLY A 195 5.17 -2.52 9.67
C GLY A 195 5.24 -3.13 11.07
N GLU A 196 6.10 -2.61 11.95
CA GLU A 196 6.16 -3.02 13.36
C GLU A 196 4.85 -2.71 14.09
N LEU A 197 4.31 -1.50 13.90
CA LEU A 197 3.03 -1.09 14.49
C LEU A 197 1.88 -2.02 14.05
N ALA A 198 1.81 -2.33 12.76
CA ALA A 198 0.78 -3.21 12.22
C ALA A 198 0.88 -4.64 12.78
N ARG A 199 2.09 -5.22 12.79
CA ARG A 199 2.33 -6.57 13.33
C ARG A 199 2.03 -6.66 14.82
N LYS A 200 2.47 -5.68 15.62
CA LYS A 200 2.19 -5.60 17.06
C LYS A 200 0.70 -5.64 17.36
N ASN A 201 -0.12 -5.08 16.48
CA ASN A 201 -1.56 -4.96 16.66
C ASN A 201 -2.38 -5.95 15.81
N TYR A 202 -1.73 -6.89 15.10
CA TYR A 202 -2.36 -7.92 14.28
C TYR A 202 -3.32 -7.36 13.21
N VAL A 203 -3.01 -6.20 12.64
CA VAL A 203 -3.77 -5.59 11.56
C VAL A 203 -2.99 -5.62 10.24
N PRO A 204 -3.66 -5.65 9.07
CA PRO A 204 -2.99 -5.56 7.78
C PRO A 204 -2.14 -4.30 7.66
N PHE A 205 -0.95 -4.45 7.07
CA PHE A 205 -0.05 -3.37 6.72
C PHE A 205 -0.19 -3.03 5.24
N VAL A 206 -0.61 -1.80 4.94
CA VAL A 206 -0.86 -1.27 3.60
C VAL A 206 0.19 -0.21 3.30
N VAL A 207 0.94 -0.39 2.22
CA VAL A 207 1.91 0.60 1.74
C VAL A 207 1.36 1.25 0.48
N THR A 208 1.29 2.56 0.45
CA THR A 208 0.95 3.29 -0.78
C THR A 208 2.24 3.65 -1.52
N ASN A 209 2.40 3.05 -2.70
CA ASN A 209 3.53 3.24 -3.59
C ASN A 209 3.16 4.07 -4.82
N LEU A 210 4.15 4.76 -5.41
CA LEU A 210 3.95 5.68 -6.52
C LEU A 210 3.86 4.95 -7.87
N SER A 211 2.82 5.27 -8.67
CA SER A 211 2.64 4.77 -10.06
C SER A 211 2.55 5.87 -11.10
N VAL A 212 2.64 7.13 -10.70
CA VAL A 212 2.52 8.32 -11.58
C VAL A 212 3.66 9.30 -11.29
N GLY A 213 3.97 10.19 -12.23
CA GLY A 213 4.77 11.37 -11.92
C GLY A 213 3.92 12.39 -11.16
N HIS A 214 4.48 12.99 -10.11
CA HIS A 214 3.76 13.94 -9.26
C HIS A 214 4.71 14.97 -8.64
N TRP A 215 4.46 16.26 -8.84
CA TRP A 215 5.37 17.34 -8.42
C TRP A 215 6.82 17.07 -8.84
N PHE A 216 7.73 16.95 -7.89
CA PHE A 216 9.14 16.60 -8.09
C PHE A 216 9.42 15.09 -8.04
N TYR A 217 8.37 14.26 -7.82
CA TYR A 217 8.52 12.81 -7.98
C TYR A 217 8.49 12.47 -9.48
N ARG A 218 9.50 11.74 -9.91
CA ARG A 218 9.60 11.29 -11.30
C ARG A 218 8.58 10.19 -11.61
N GLU A 219 8.29 10.02 -12.86
CA GLU A 219 7.51 8.90 -13.35
C GLU A 219 8.24 7.58 -13.03
N PRO A 220 7.60 6.63 -12.33
CA PRO A 220 8.22 5.35 -12.04
C PRO A 220 8.48 4.54 -13.30
N THR A 221 9.70 4.03 -13.41
CA THR A 221 10.07 3.05 -14.43
C THR A 221 9.59 1.65 -14.04
N LEU A 222 9.71 0.67 -14.95
CA LEU A 222 9.46 -0.73 -14.65
C LEU A 222 10.27 -1.23 -13.45
N ASP A 223 11.54 -0.80 -13.35
CA ASP A 223 12.42 -1.19 -12.25
C ASP A 223 12.01 -0.54 -10.92
N ASP A 224 11.50 0.70 -10.96
CA ASP A 224 10.95 1.35 -9.75
C ASP A 224 9.69 0.66 -9.25
N ILE A 225 8.79 0.30 -10.14
CA ILE A 225 7.58 -0.46 -9.80
C ILE A 225 7.96 -1.78 -9.12
N ARG A 226 8.89 -2.52 -9.72
CA ARG A 226 9.40 -3.78 -9.14
C ARG A 226 10.06 -3.57 -7.80
N TRP A 227 10.95 -2.56 -7.69
CA TRP A 227 11.66 -2.26 -6.46
C TRP A 227 10.71 -1.90 -5.30
N GLN A 228 9.71 -1.06 -5.55
CA GLN A 228 8.70 -0.68 -4.55
C GLN A 228 7.91 -1.91 -4.05
N LEU A 229 7.45 -2.79 -4.95
CA LEU A 229 6.71 -4.00 -4.58
C LEU A 229 7.57 -4.98 -3.79
N SER A 230 8.77 -5.26 -4.29
CA SER A 230 9.66 -6.25 -3.69
C SER A 230 10.15 -5.81 -2.31
N THR A 231 10.54 -4.53 -2.15
CA THR A 231 10.98 -4.01 -0.85
C THR A 231 9.83 -3.94 0.15
N SER A 232 8.62 -3.56 -0.28
CA SER A 232 7.42 -3.58 0.56
C SER A 232 7.11 -4.99 1.06
N LEU A 233 7.09 -6.00 0.16
CA LEU A 233 6.85 -7.39 0.54
C LEU A 233 7.97 -7.93 1.44
N ALA A 234 9.22 -7.66 1.10
CA ALA A 234 10.38 -8.09 1.89
C ALA A 234 10.37 -7.53 3.31
N LEU A 235 9.76 -6.36 3.55
CA LEU A 235 9.62 -5.77 4.88
C LEU A 235 8.28 -6.07 5.55
N GLY A 236 7.52 -7.03 5.02
CA GLY A 236 6.33 -7.57 5.65
C GLY A 236 5.04 -6.83 5.34
N ALA A 237 5.00 -6.00 4.30
CA ALA A 237 3.75 -5.43 3.83
C ALA A 237 2.79 -6.53 3.35
N THR A 238 1.55 -6.48 3.82
CA THR A 238 0.51 -7.42 3.43
C THR A 238 -0.30 -6.95 2.23
N ASN A 239 -0.32 -5.63 2.03
CA ASN A 239 -1.10 -4.97 0.98
C ASN A 239 -0.29 -3.84 0.35
N ASN A 240 -0.50 -3.63 -0.96
CA ASN A 240 0.00 -2.48 -1.71
C ASN A 240 -1.14 -1.69 -2.30
N LEU A 241 -1.08 -0.36 -2.21
CA LEU A 241 -1.94 0.56 -2.93
C LEU A 241 -1.09 1.38 -3.91
N TRP A 242 -1.49 1.42 -5.18
CA TRP A 242 -0.86 2.31 -6.14
C TRP A 242 -1.45 3.72 -6.09
N PHE A 243 -0.62 4.72 -5.96
CA PHE A 243 -1.00 6.11 -6.09
C PHE A 243 -0.63 6.59 -7.50
N PHE A 244 -1.54 6.68 -8.39
CA PHE A 244 -2.92 6.28 -8.56
C PHE A 244 -3.11 5.65 -9.95
N LEU A 245 -4.34 5.22 -10.34
CA LEU A 245 -4.56 4.46 -11.59
C LEU A 245 -4.98 5.33 -12.78
N TYR A 246 -5.84 6.34 -12.57
CA TYR A 246 -6.48 7.10 -13.65
C TYR A 246 -6.03 8.56 -13.65
N GLU A 247 -5.57 9.07 -14.80
CA GLU A 247 -5.13 10.46 -14.96
C GLU A 247 -6.20 11.47 -14.50
N ARG A 248 -5.76 12.55 -13.87
CA ARG A 248 -6.62 13.60 -13.34
C ARG A 248 -6.48 14.89 -14.15
N GLU A 249 -7.60 15.45 -14.58
CA GLU A 249 -7.64 16.72 -15.33
C GLU A 249 -7.24 17.95 -14.49
N ILE A 250 -7.38 17.86 -13.16
CA ILE A 250 -7.42 19.04 -12.28
C ILE A 250 -6.02 19.56 -11.96
N GLU A 251 -4.99 18.74 -12.05
CA GLU A 251 -3.64 19.13 -11.62
C GLU A 251 -2.59 18.76 -12.66
N SER A 252 -1.97 19.78 -13.25
CA SER A 252 -0.89 19.62 -14.24
C SER A 252 0.39 18.99 -13.69
N SER A 253 0.49 18.82 -12.37
CA SER A 253 1.62 18.15 -11.74
C SER A 253 1.61 16.64 -11.91
N TYR A 254 0.44 16.03 -12.16
CA TYR A 254 0.32 14.59 -12.44
C TYR A 254 0.72 14.29 -13.88
N ARG A 255 1.48 13.22 -14.06
CA ARG A 255 2.03 12.84 -15.37
C ARG A 255 2.02 11.32 -15.52
N ASN A 256 1.63 10.86 -16.71
CA ASN A 256 1.71 9.47 -17.13
C ASN A 256 1.07 8.46 -16.17
N ALA A 257 -0.18 8.71 -15.76
CA ALA A 257 -0.94 7.71 -15.05
C ALA A 257 -1.09 6.42 -15.91
N PRO A 258 -1.27 5.26 -15.28
CA PRO A 258 -1.47 3.99 -15.99
C PRO A 258 -2.62 4.04 -17.00
N ILE A 259 -3.66 4.84 -16.75
CA ILE A 259 -4.73 5.13 -17.73
C ILE A 259 -4.83 6.64 -17.91
N ASP A 260 -4.62 7.11 -19.13
CA ASP A 260 -4.57 8.52 -19.49
C ASP A 260 -5.97 9.18 -19.56
N LEU A 261 -6.00 10.51 -19.76
CA LEU A 261 -7.23 11.29 -19.92
C LEU A 261 -8.10 10.86 -21.11
N PHE A 262 -7.51 10.18 -22.11
CA PHE A 262 -8.20 9.64 -23.27
C PHE A 262 -8.66 8.20 -23.06
N LYS A 263 -8.61 7.70 -21.82
CA LYS A 263 -8.94 6.32 -21.42
C LYS A 263 -8.04 5.25 -22.05
N ARG A 264 -6.82 5.62 -22.47
CA ARG A 264 -5.86 4.69 -23.07
C ARG A 264 -4.92 4.15 -21.98
N LYS A 265 -4.57 2.89 -22.10
CA LYS A 265 -3.55 2.24 -21.29
C LYS A 265 -2.17 2.74 -21.73
N THR A 266 -1.42 3.31 -20.79
CA THR A 266 -0.04 3.75 -21.00
C THR A 266 0.96 2.62 -20.74
N GLU A 267 2.26 2.85 -20.92
CA GLU A 267 3.29 1.89 -20.52
C GLU A 267 3.20 1.56 -19.01
N GLY A 268 2.88 2.55 -18.18
CA GLY A 268 2.68 2.37 -16.74
C GLY A 268 1.63 1.30 -16.41
N PHE A 269 0.55 1.20 -17.19
CA PHE A 269 -0.44 0.14 -17.03
C PHE A 269 0.16 -1.26 -17.23
N TYR A 270 1.01 -1.42 -18.24
CA TYR A 270 1.64 -2.71 -18.55
C TYR A 270 2.77 -3.03 -17.57
N TYR A 271 3.45 -2.00 -17.02
CA TYR A 271 4.42 -2.16 -15.95
C TYR A 271 3.74 -2.70 -14.68
N LEU A 272 2.63 -2.09 -14.25
CA LEU A 272 1.84 -2.58 -13.13
C LEU A 272 1.35 -4.01 -13.39
N LYS A 273 0.72 -4.27 -14.53
CA LYS A 273 0.21 -5.61 -14.88
C LYS A 273 1.26 -6.70 -14.75
N ARG A 274 2.49 -6.41 -15.21
CA ARG A 274 3.61 -7.36 -15.17
C ARG A 274 4.12 -7.56 -13.75
N GLU A 275 4.45 -6.48 -13.07
CA GLU A 275 5.12 -6.59 -11.78
C GLU A 275 4.15 -6.98 -10.65
N ASP A 276 2.88 -6.58 -10.73
CA ASP A 276 1.83 -7.06 -9.82
C ASP A 276 1.61 -8.57 -9.96
N TYR A 277 1.67 -9.10 -11.18
CA TYR A 277 1.64 -10.53 -11.39
C TYR A 277 2.89 -11.22 -10.80
N CYS A 278 4.09 -10.71 -11.08
CA CYS A 278 5.34 -11.29 -10.56
C CYS A 278 5.37 -11.30 -9.03
N ILE A 279 5.03 -10.19 -8.38
CA ILE A 279 5.04 -10.13 -6.92
C ILE A 279 3.95 -11.00 -6.30
N SER A 280 2.83 -11.22 -6.99
CA SER A 280 1.79 -12.14 -6.52
C SER A 280 2.29 -13.58 -6.46
N LEU A 281 3.17 -14.00 -7.37
CA LEU A 281 3.79 -15.33 -7.32
C LEU A 281 4.67 -15.47 -6.07
N HIS A 282 5.54 -14.49 -5.79
CA HIS A 282 6.36 -14.49 -4.58
C HIS A 282 5.53 -14.41 -3.30
N SER A 283 4.45 -13.63 -3.31
CA SER A 283 3.51 -13.58 -2.19
C SER A 283 2.82 -14.91 -1.95
N ASN A 284 2.47 -15.67 -2.99
CA ASN A 284 1.90 -17.01 -2.87
C ASN A 284 2.93 -18.01 -2.32
N GLU A 285 4.21 -17.86 -2.70
CA GLU A 285 5.30 -18.66 -2.12
C GLU A 285 5.44 -18.42 -0.61
N LEU A 286 5.15 -17.21 -0.14
CA LEU A 286 5.19 -16.82 1.28
C LEU A 286 3.84 -16.99 1.99
N GLU A 287 2.85 -17.62 1.38
CA GLU A 287 1.52 -17.78 1.99
C GLU A 287 1.58 -18.62 3.27
N GLY A 288 1.05 -18.03 4.34
CA GLY A 288 1.05 -18.61 5.67
C GLY A 288 2.38 -18.47 6.43
N TYR A 289 3.39 -17.81 5.85
CA TYR A 289 4.59 -17.41 6.57
C TYR A 289 4.43 -16.03 7.18
N GLU A 290 4.97 -15.84 8.38
CA GLU A 290 5.01 -14.55 9.09
C GLU A 290 6.38 -13.91 8.92
N PHE A 291 6.43 -12.62 8.61
CA PHE A 291 7.66 -11.84 8.55
C PHE A 291 8.36 -11.84 9.92
N LYS A 292 9.65 -12.18 9.93
CA LYS A 292 10.46 -12.22 11.14
C LYS A 292 11.42 -11.03 11.23
N GLN A 293 12.25 -10.85 10.21
CA GLN A 293 13.25 -9.77 10.14
C GLN A 293 13.70 -9.52 8.71
N ALA A 294 14.29 -8.34 8.48
CA ALA A 294 14.98 -8.00 7.25
C ALA A 294 16.37 -7.44 7.58
N LEU A 295 17.37 -7.90 6.84
CA LEU A 295 18.77 -7.47 6.95
C LEU A 295 19.15 -6.71 5.69
N PHE A 296 19.69 -5.51 5.87
CA PHE A 296 20.23 -4.68 4.79
C PHE A 296 21.73 -4.93 4.68
N ILE A 297 22.15 -5.57 3.61
CA ILE A 297 23.52 -5.96 3.35
C ILE A 297 24.09 -5.02 2.31
N LYS A 298 25.25 -4.45 2.59
CA LYS A 298 26.01 -3.56 1.68
C LYS A 298 27.39 -4.13 1.36
N ASP A 299 27.60 -5.40 1.66
CA ASP A 299 28.87 -6.10 1.46
C ASP A 299 28.75 -7.15 0.37
N LYS A 300 29.83 -7.36 -0.37
CA LYS A 300 29.89 -8.38 -1.43
C LYS A 300 29.83 -9.82 -0.92
N ASN A 301 30.17 -10.03 0.35
CA ASN A 301 30.13 -11.34 0.99
C ASN A 301 29.29 -11.26 2.25
N TYR A 302 28.32 -12.13 2.36
CA TYR A 302 27.46 -12.26 3.53
C TYR A 302 27.31 -13.73 3.88
N SER A 303 27.36 -14.07 5.16
CA SER A 303 27.05 -15.40 5.66
C SER A 303 26.26 -15.30 6.97
N ASP A 304 25.33 -16.22 7.13
CA ASP A 304 24.54 -16.38 8.34
C ASP A 304 24.34 -17.87 8.60
N ASP A 305 25.02 -18.37 9.64
CA ASP A 305 25.01 -19.78 10.00
C ASP A 305 23.65 -20.23 10.56
N GLU A 306 22.89 -19.33 11.23
CA GLU A 306 21.56 -19.63 11.77
C GLU A 306 20.53 -19.80 10.64
N LEU A 307 20.64 -18.98 9.60
CA LEU A 307 19.82 -19.09 8.41
C LEU A 307 20.36 -20.14 7.43
N GLY A 308 21.62 -20.57 7.58
CA GLY A 308 22.30 -21.53 6.70
C GLY A 308 22.54 -20.98 5.30
N ILE A 309 22.86 -19.68 5.18
CA ILE A 309 23.03 -18.99 3.90
C ILE A 309 24.39 -18.32 3.78
N GLU A 310 24.99 -18.44 2.61
CA GLU A 310 26.12 -17.63 2.16
C GLU A 310 25.76 -16.94 0.84
N ILE A 311 26.09 -15.68 0.71
CA ILE A 311 25.85 -14.88 -0.50
C ILE A 311 27.15 -14.19 -0.92
N LYS A 312 27.51 -14.35 -2.20
CA LYS A 312 28.60 -13.63 -2.84
C LYS A 312 28.07 -12.79 -4.00
N ALA A 313 28.12 -11.48 -3.85
CA ALA A 313 27.70 -10.53 -4.87
C ALA A 313 28.87 -10.17 -5.80
N ARG A 314 28.61 -10.13 -7.10
CA ARG A 314 29.65 -9.81 -8.11
C ARG A 314 29.78 -8.30 -8.38
N ASN A 315 28.72 -7.54 -8.19
CA ASN A 315 28.71 -6.09 -8.46
C ASN A 315 28.80 -5.28 -7.16
N LYS A 316 27.69 -4.77 -6.63
CA LYS A 316 27.68 -3.87 -5.47
C LYS A 316 27.44 -4.57 -4.15
N GLY A 317 26.61 -5.62 -4.15
CA GLY A 317 26.26 -6.33 -2.93
C GLY A 317 25.22 -5.58 -2.06
N ASN A 318 24.46 -4.64 -2.65
CA ASN A 318 23.38 -3.96 -1.95
C ASN A 318 22.10 -4.78 -2.07
N ILE A 319 21.84 -5.59 -1.05
CA ILE A 319 20.71 -6.54 -1.05
C ILE A 319 19.94 -6.49 0.26
N ILE A 320 18.68 -6.90 0.20
CA ILE A 320 17.86 -7.17 1.39
C ILE A 320 17.70 -8.69 1.50
N VAL A 321 17.98 -9.24 2.67
CA VAL A 321 17.67 -10.63 3.02
C VAL A 321 16.64 -10.61 4.13
N SER A 322 15.44 -11.07 3.82
CA SER A 322 14.33 -11.13 4.78
C SER A 322 13.99 -12.57 5.10
N SER A 323 13.74 -12.85 6.38
CA SER A 323 13.28 -14.16 6.82
C SER A 323 11.80 -14.14 7.19
N PHE A 324 11.11 -15.18 6.77
CA PHE A 324 9.71 -15.47 7.05
C PHE A 324 9.60 -16.86 7.67
N VAL A 325 8.74 -17.03 8.65
CA VAL A 325 8.63 -18.25 9.44
C VAL A 325 7.21 -18.80 9.39
N LYS A 326 7.09 -20.10 9.18
CA LYS A 326 5.86 -20.86 9.26
C LYS A 326 6.11 -22.15 10.05
N PHE A 327 5.62 -22.22 11.29
CA PHE A 327 5.99 -23.29 12.22
C PHE A 327 7.53 -23.38 12.40
N ASN A 328 8.14 -24.45 11.90
CA ASN A 328 9.60 -24.67 11.95
C ASN A 328 10.28 -24.46 10.58
N GLU A 329 9.55 -24.00 9.59
CA GLU A 329 10.07 -23.73 8.25
C GLU A 329 10.48 -22.25 8.15
N ILE A 330 11.61 -22.01 7.46
CA ILE A 330 12.10 -20.67 7.15
C ILE A 330 12.07 -20.50 5.64
N ALA A 331 11.45 -19.41 5.18
CA ALA A 331 11.58 -18.92 3.82
C ALA A 331 12.41 -17.64 3.83
N LEU A 332 13.30 -17.49 2.86
CA LEU A 332 14.12 -16.30 2.68
C LEU A 332 13.69 -15.56 1.42
N ALA A 333 13.42 -14.27 1.53
CA ALA A 333 13.23 -13.39 0.40
C ALA A 333 14.50 -12.55 0.22
N ILE A 334 15.15 -12.66 -0.94
CA ILE A 334 16.37 -11.94 -1.29
C ILE A 334 16.01 -10.92 -2.38
N VAL A 335 16.31 -9.66 -2.15
CA VAL A 335 16.00 -8.54 -3.07
C VAL A 335 17.28 -7.84 -3.47
N ASN A 336 17.47 -7.61 -4.77
CA ASN A 336 18.43 -6.64 -5.25
C ASN A 336 17.93 -5.23 -4.89
N ASN A 337 18.56 -4.59 -3.91
CA ASN A 337 18.13 -3.28 -3.39
C ASN A 337 18.67 -2.10 -4.20
N GLU A 338 18.99 -2.32 -5.47
CA GLU A 338 19.36 -1.27 -6.43
C GLU A 338 18.15 -0.92 -7.30
N GLN A 339 17.96 0.37 -7.56
CA GLN A 339 16.90 0.86 -8.45
C GLN A 339 17.30 0.86 -9.93
N LYS A 340 18.59 0.76 -10.24
CA LYS A 340 19.10 0.91 -11.61
C LYS A 340 20.14 -0.14 -12.02
N GLU A 341 20.72 -0.84 -11.07
CA GLU A 341 21.85 -1.73 -11.30
C GLU A 341 21.43 -3.20 -11.20
N VAL A 342 21.87 -4.00 -12.14
CA VAL A 342 21.74 -5.46 -12.08
C VAL A 342 22.73 -6.02 -11.07
N GLU A 343 22.39 -7.16 -10.47
CA GLU A 343 23.27 -7.88 -9.57
C GLU A 343 23.34 -9.36 -9.94
N ALA A 344 24.50 -9.98 -9.75
CA ALA A 344 24.66 -11.42 -9.87
C ALA A 344 25.10 -11.96 -8.51
N LEU A 345 24.28 -12.83 -7.92
CA LEU A 345 24.48 -13.41 -6.60
C LEU A 345 24.75 -14.90 -6.71
N GLU A 346 25.90 -15.35 -6.23
CA GLU A 346 26.14 -16.75 -5.93
C GLU A 346 25.57 -17.00 -4.53
N ILE A 347 24.51 -17.79 -4.44
CA ILE A 347 23.81 -18.10 -3.20
C ILE A 347 24.01 -19.57 -2.88
N ASN A 348 24.65 -19.84 -1.74
CA ASN A 348 24.72 -21.16 -1.14
C ASN A 348 23.72 -21.21 0.02
N TYR A 349 22.70 -22.06 -0.11
CA TYR A 349 21.71 -22.28 0.91
C TYR A 349 21.65 -23.77 1.28
N LYS A 350 21.94 -24.05 2.55
CA LYS A 350 22.00 -25.44 3.06
C LYS A 350 22.87 -26.38 2.20
N GLY A 351 24.01 -25.87 1.72
CA GLY A 351 24.97 -26.62 0.91
C GLY A 351 24.66 -26.69 -0.59
N ASN A 352 23.58 -26.12 -1.04
CA ASN A 352 23.25 -25.99 -2.46
C ASN A 352 23.63 -24.60 -2.99
N SER A 353 24.61 -24.54 -3.90
CA SER A 353 25.10 -23.29 -4.48
C SER A 353 24.55 -23.10 -5.89
N ASN A 354 23.97 -21.90 -6.14
CA ASN A 354 23.47 -21.50 -7.44
C ASN A 354 23.82 -20.04 -7.73
N LEU A 355 24.01 -19.72 -9.01
CA LEU A 355 24.20 -18.36 -9.48
C LEU A 355 22.88 -17.79 -9.99
N TYR A 356 22.47 -16.66 -9.46
CA TYR A 356 21.24 -15.96 -9.82
C TYR A 356 21.57 -14.56 -10.38
N TYR A 357 20.81 -14.14 -11.38
CA TYR A 357 20.90 -12.80 -11.95
C TYR A 357 19.63 -12.02 -11.59
N PHE A 358 19.83 -10.88 -10.96
CA PHE A 358 18.76 -10.01 -10.47
C PHE A 358 18.73 -8.71 -11.28
N ALA A 359 17.60 -8.40 -11.88
CA ALA A 359 17.29 -7.05 -12.33
C ALA A 359 17.18 -6.09 -11.12
N PRO A 360 17.21 -4.76 -11.33
CA PRO A 360 16.94 -3.80 -10.26
C PRO A 360 15.62 -4.11 -9.57
N GLY A 361 15.61 -4.12 -8.25
CA GLY A 361 14.43 -4.43 -7.43
C GLY A 361 13.92 -5.87 -7.50
N GLN A 362 14.57 -6.77 -8.23
CA GLN A 362 14.08 -8.15 -8.34
C GLN A 362 14.21 -8.92 -7.03
N MET A 363 13.18 -9.69 -6.73
CA MET A 363 13.11 -10.59 -5.57
C MET A 363 13.29 -12.05 -6.01
N TYR A 364 13.84 -12.85 -5.13
CA TYR A 364 13.84 -14.30 -5.20
C TYR A 364 13.45 -14.90 -3.85
N VAL A 365 12.59 -15.92 -3.84
CA VAL A 365 12.18 -16.61 -2.61
C VAL A 365 12.83 -17.99 -2.58
N ILE A 366 13.50 -18.31 -1.47
CA ILE A 366 14.11 -19.62 -1.21
C ILE A 366 13.41 -20.24 -0.01
N LYS A 367 12.98 -21.48 -0.14
CA LYS A 367 12.39 -22.28 0.94
C LYS A 367 13.34 -23.38 1.38
N GLY A 368 13.38 -23.63 2.66
CA GLY A 368 14.21 -24.63 3.29
C GLY A 368 13.54 -25.95 3.51
#